data_ff55c7180e9c98e017e599a137ec6e9e
#
_entry.id   ff55c7180e9c98e017e599a137ec6e9e
#
_cell.length_a   1.000
_cell.length_b   1.000
_cell.length_c   1.000
_cell.angle_alpha   90.00
_cell.angle_beta   90.00
_cell.angle_gamma   90.00
#
_symmetry.space_group_name_H-M   'P 1'
#
loop_
_entity.id
_entity.type
_entity.pdbx_description
1 polymer ?
#
loop_
_entity_poly.entity_id
_entity_poly.type
_entity_poly.pdbx_seq_one_letter_code
_entity_poly.pdbx_strand_id
1 'polypeptide(L)'
;WLSNGMLIPDIIFLLFFFIKALLMIGGFYGTYIARTKINVKLNREIGKTGVEEFLDTLPEGNGKSKLLEYLRKIKAAPQDRALREKLLGDYEIAADKELGQSKLLVKIGPMLGLMGTLIPMGPALVGLATGDIGSMAYNMQVAFATTVVGIVIGAIGFITLQVKQRWVADDMNILEYVVESLNEKE
;
A
#
# COMPACT_ATOMS: atom_id res chain seq x y z
N TRP A 1 15.53 -21.10 -26.72
CA TRP A 1 14.45 -20.36 -27.38
C TRP A 1 13.45 -19.83 -26.38
N LEU A 2 12.92 -20.66 -25.48
CA LEU A 2 11.95 -20.19 -24.44
C LEU A 2 12.54 -19.13 -23.50
N SER A 3 13.78 -19.31 -23.05
CA SER A 3 14.42 -18.37 -22.13
C SER A 3 14.52 -16.95 -22.70
N ASN A 4 15.00 -16.82 -23.93
CA ASN A 4 15.13 -15.48 -24.55
C ASN A 4 13.76 -14.86 -24.87
N GLY A 5 12.74 -15.67 -25.19
CA GLY A 5 11.37 -15.20 -25.42
C GLY A 5 10.69 -14.66 -24.16
N MET A 6 11.04 -15.18 -22.99
CA MET A 6 10.46 -14.73 -21.70
C MET A 6 11.13 -13.49 -21.13
N LEU A 7 12.34 -13.14 -21.55
CA LEU A 7 13.07 -11.97 -21.05
C LEU A 7 12.35 -10.66 -21.40
N ILE A 8 11.83 -10.55 -22.63
CA ILE A 8 11.13 -9.34 -23.09
C ILE A 8 9.87 -9.05 -22.27
N PRO A 9 8.92 -10.00 -22.09
CA PRO A 9 7.78 -9.80 -21.20
C PRO A 9 8.17 -9.45 -19.77
N ASP A 10 9.19 -10.12 -19.20
CA ASP A 10 9.65 -9.87 -17.84
C ASP A 10 10.15 -8.43 -17.66
N ILE A 11 10.97 -7.94 -18.58
CA ILE A 11 11.45 -6.54 -18.56
C ILE A 11 10.29 -5.55 -18.69
N ILE A 12 9.30 -5.83 -19.55
CA ILE A 12 8.13 -4.97 -19.72
C ILE A 12 7.33 -4.89 -18.41
N PHE A 13 7.05 -6.02 -17.75
CA PHE A 13 6.37 -6.05 -16.48
C PHE A 13 7.16 -5.34 -15.38
N LEU A 14 8.47 -5.55 -15.33
CA LEU A 14 9.36 -4.92 -14.37
C LEU A 14 9.37 -3.40 -14.53
N LEU A 15 9.44 -2.86 -15.75
CA LEU A 15 9.32 -1.43 -16.02
C LEU A 15 7.94 -0.88 -15.67
N PHE A 16 6.87 -1.62 -16.00
CA PHE A 16 5.51 -1.22 -15.63
C PHE A 16 5.33 -1.10 -14.11
N PHE A 17 5.78 -2.11 -13.35
CA PHE A 17 5.69 -2.06 -11.89
C PHE A 17 6.64 -1.04 -11.28
N PHE A 18 7.78 -0.77 -11.89
CA PHE A 18 8.70 0.28 -11.47
C PHE A 18 8.05 1.67 -11.59
N ILE A 19 7.45 1.98 -12.74
CA ILE A 19 6.69 3.23 -12.95
C ILE A 19 5.55 3.33 -11.95
N LYS A 20 4.80 2.24 -11.75
CA LYS A 20 3.71 2.19 -10.76
C LYS A 20 4.21 2.45 -9.33
N ALA A 21 5.37 1.92 -8.96
CA ALA A 21 6.00 2.16 -7.66
C ALA A 21 6.39 3.65 -7.49
N LEU A 22 6.97 4.27 -8.52
CA LEU A 22 7.31 5.70 -8.49
C LEU A 22 6.07 6.60 -8.35
N LEU A 23 5.01 6.30 -9.10
CA LEU A 23 3.72 7.02 -8.99
C LEU A 23 3.10 6.85 -7.60
N MET A 24 3.25 5.66 -7.00
CA MET A 24 2.76 5.40 -5.64
C MET A 24 3.49 6.23 -4.60
N ILE A 25 4.82 6.41 -4.70
CA ILE A 25 5.58 7.31 -3.80
C ILE A 25 5.07 8.74 -3.92
N GLY A 26 4.86 9.25 -5.14
CA GLY A 26 4.37 10.61 -5.37
C GLY A 26 3.01 10.85 -4.70
N GLY A 27 2.05 9.93 -4.91
CA GLY A 27 0.73 9.99 -4.26
C GLY A 27 0.79 9.82 -2.75
N PHE A 28 1.68 8.95 -2.26
CA PHE A 28 1.88 8.67 -0.84
C PHE A 28 2.36 9.92 -0.08
N TYR A 29 3.29 10.69 -0.63
CA TYR A 29 3.82 11.89 0.02
C TYR A 29 2.73 12.95 0.25
N GLY A 30 1.87 13.18 -0.74
CA GLY A 30 0.73 14.08 -0.59
C GLY A 30 -0.27 13.63 0.48
N THR A 31 -0.57 12.33 0.52
CA THR A 31 -1.47 11.74 1.52
C THR A 31 -0.86 11.78 2.92
N TYR A 32 0.45 11.54 3.05
CA TYR A 32 1.18 11.59 4.31
C TYR A 32 1.06 12.95 5.00
N ILE A 33 1.32 14.03 4.26
CA ILE A 33 1.22 15.41 4.79
C ILE A 33 -0.21 15.76 5.19
N ALA A 34 -1.20 15.41 4.35
CA ALA A 34 -2.60 15.68 4.62
C ALA A 34 -3.09 14.93 5.87
N ARG A 35 -2.72 13.65 6.02
CA ARG A 35 -3.12 12.82 7.15
C ARG A 35 -2.51 13.22 8.48
N THR A 36 -1.23 13.56 8.50
CA THR A 36 -0.56 13.99 9.74
C THR A 36 -1.27 15.19 10.37
N LYS A 37 -1.75 16.13 9.55
CA LYS A 37 -2.52 17.29 10.02
C LYS A 37 -3.88 16.92 10.59
N ILE A 38 -4.58 15.95 9.99
CA ILE A 38 -5.92 15.53 10.40
C ILE A 38 -5.84 14.70 11.68
N ASN A 39 -4.96 13.71 11.77
CA ASN A 39 -4.86 12.81 12.92
C ASN A 39 -4.44 13.54 14.20
N VAL A 40 -3.50 14.50 14.10
CA VAL A 40 -3.12 15.33 15.26
C VAL A 40 -4.30 16.13 15.79
N LYS A 41 -5.15 16.66 14.90
CA LYS A 41 -6.35 17.42 15.28
C LYS A 41 -7.40 16.52 15.92
N LEU A 42 -7.70 15.38 15.30
CA LEU A 42 -8.70 14.42 15.79
C LEU A 42 -8.34 13.85 17.17
N ASN A 43 -7.12 13.34 17.35
CA ASN A 43 -6.68 12.79 18.63
C ASN A 43 -6.69 13.83 19.78
N ARG A 44 -6.49 15.10 19.44
CA ARG A 44 -6.53 16.19 20.42
C ARG A 44 -7.96 16.54 20.82
N GLU A 45 -8.91 16.43 19.92
CA GLU A 45 -10.32 16.75 20.16
C GLU A 45 -11.03 15.61 20.90
N ILE A 46 -10.82 14.36 20.50
CA ILE A 46 -11.38 13.15 21.15
C ILE A 46 -11.04 13.09 22.64
N GLY A 47 -9.83 13.53 23.04
CA GLY A 47 -9.42 13.53 24.44
C GLY A 47 -9.98 14.68 25.31
N LYS A 48 -10.65 15.67 24.72
CA LYS A 48 -11.14 16.88 25.40
C LYS A 48 -12.64 17.00 25.49
N THR A 49 -13.35 16.47 24.50
CA THR A 49 -14.80 16.59 24.33
C THR A 49 -15.45 15.22 24.34
N GLY A 50 -16.70 15.13 24.77
CA GLY A 50 -17.47 13.89 24.66
C GLY A 50 -17.64 13.46 23.19
N VAL A 51 -17.86 12.16 22.94
CA VAL A 51 -17.93 11.58 21.58
C VAL A 51 -18.99 12.28 20.73
N GLU A 52 -20.12 12.67 21.29
CA GLU A 52 -21.19 13.37 20.56
C GLU A 52 -20.75 14.75 20.09
N GLU A 53 -20.19 15.55 20.98
CA GLU A 53 -19.66 16.88 20.66
C GLU A 53 -18.50 16.79 19.66
N PHE A 54 -17.65 15.75 19.78
CA PHE A 54 -16.63 15.45 18.79
C PHE A 54 -17.22 15.16 17.40
N LEU A 55 -18.28 14.34 17.33
CA LEU A 55 -18.96 14.04 16.08
C LEU A 55 -19.63 15.28 15.45
N ASP A 56 -20.04 16.26 16.27
CA ASP A 56 -20.61 17.52 15.79
C ASP A 56 -19.55 18.48 15.22
N THR A 57 -18.33 18.43 15.74
CA THR A 57 -17.20 19.25 15.28
C THR A 57 -16.52 18.71 14.02
N LEU A 58 -16.96 17.55 13.47
CA LEU A 58 -16.38 16.99 12.25
C LEU A 58 -16.50 17.97 11.07
N PRO A 59 -15.42 18.26 10.36
CA PRO A 59 -15.43 19.22 9.26
C PRO A 59 -16.41 18.81 8.15
N GLU A 60 -17.29 19.71 7.77
CA GLU A 60 -18.24 19.56 6.65
C GLU A 60 -17.54 19.71 5.30
N GLY A 61 -16.60 18.88 4.98
CA GLY A 61 -15.90 18.92 3.69
C GLY A 61 -15.81 17.54 3.07
N ASN A 62 -15.83 17.46 1.74
CA ASN A 62 -15.51 16.25 0.99
C ASN A 62 -14.02 15.91 1.17
N GLY A 63 -13.60 15.75 2.43
CA GLY A 63 -12.26 15.38 2.78
C GLY A 63 -11.95 14.00 2.23
N LYS A 64 -10.83 13.87 1.52
CA LYS A 64 -10.28 12.61 0.98
C LYS A 64 -9.94 11.56 2.05
N SER A 65 -10.39 11.74 3.30
CA SER A 65 -10.14 10.83 4.41
C SER A 65 -11.32 9.88 4.58
N LYS A 66 -11.08 8.60 4.34
CA LYS A 66 -12.07 7.54 4.58
C LYS A 66 -12.54 7.50 6.03
N LEU A 67 -11.64 7.76 6.99
CA LEU A 67 -11.98 7.85 8.41
C LEU A 67 -13.14 8.84 8.64
N LEU A 68 -13.05 10.05 8.10
CA LEU A 68 -14.11 11.06 8.24
C LEU A 68 -15.43 10.62 7.60
N GLU A 69 -15.37 9.92 6.47
CA GLU A 69 -16.56 9.38 5.81
C GLU A 69 -17.29 8.36 6.70
N TYR A 70 -16.54 7.43 7.30
CA TYR A 70 -17.10 6.40 8.18
C TYR A 70 -17.57 6.96 9.52
N LEU A 71 -16.87 7.92 10.11
CA LEU A 71 -17.35 8.65 11.30
C LEU A 71 -18.70 9.34 11.05
N ARG A 72 -18.90 9.95 9.88
CA ARG A 72 -20.18 10.53 9.50
C ARG A 72 -21.30 9.49 9.34
N LYS A 73 -20.98 8.33 8.74
CA LYS A 73 -21.94 7.23 8.64
C LYS A 73 -22.36 6.69 10.01
N ILE A 74 -21.39 6.57 10.93
CA ILE A 74 -21.67 6.18 12.32
C ILE A 74 -22.53 7.23 13.04
N LYS A 75 -22.23 8.52 12.86
CA LYS A 75 -23.05 9.61 13.37
C LYS A 75 -24.49 9.58 12.85
N ALA A 76 -24.68 9.22 11.58
CA ALA A 76 -26.01 9.12 10.96
C ALA A 76 -26.82 7.89 11.40
N ALA A 77 -26.21 6.94 12.13
CA ALA A 77 -26.85 5.71 12.63
C ALA A 77 -26.81 5.62 14.17
N PRO A 78 -27.35 6.61 14.91
CA PRO A 78 -27.16 6.71 16.35
C PRO A 78 -27.85 5.60 17.17
N GLN A 79 -28.89 4.95 16.66
CA GLN A 79 -29.71 3.97 17.39
C GLN A 79 -29.61 2.54 16.84
N ASP A 80 -28.71 2.25 15.90
CA ASP A 80 -28.56 0.92 15.31
C ASP A 80 -27.16 0.36 15.56
N ARG A 81 -27.03 -0.37 16.68
CA ARG A 81 -25.79 -1.03 17.07
C ARG A 81 -25.27 -1.98 15.98
N ALA A 82 -26.14 -2.77 15.37
CA ALA A 82 -25.75 -3.73 14.33
C ALA A 82 -25.20 -3.01 13.09
N LEU A 83 -25.77 -1.87 12.73
CA LEU A 83 -25.29 -1.04 11.62
C LEU A 83 -23.94 -0.42 11.95
N ARG A 84 -23.71 0.05 13.20
CA ARG A 84 -22.41 0.60 13.64
C ARG A 84 -21.30 -0.48 13.56
N GLU A 85 -21.57 -1.68 14.06
CA GLU A 85 -20.63 -2.82 13.98
C GLU A 85 -20.35 -3.22 12.52
N LYS A 86 -21.38 -3.24 11.67
CA LYS A 86 -21.22 -3.48 10.23
C LYS A 86 -20.32 -2.42 9.57
N LEU A 87 -20.47 -1.14 9.93
CA LEU A 87 -19.65 -0.05 9.38
C LEU A 87 -18.18 -0.19 9.75
N LEU A 88 -17.85 -0.72 10.94
CA LEU A 88 -16.46 -1.08 11.30
C LEU A 88 -15.89 -2.14 10.36
N GLY A 89 -16.62 -3.23 10.13
CA GLY A 89 -16.20 -4.27 9.20
C GLY A 89 -16.06 -3.76 7.74
N ASP A 90 -17.00 -2.92 7.29
CA ASP A 90 -16.95 -2.32 5.96
C ASP A 90 -15.71 -1.39 5.80
N TYR A 91 -15.32 -0.68 6.89
CA TYR A 91 -14.09 0.11 6.89
C TYR A 91 -12.84 -0.77 6.77
N GLU A 92 -12.75 -1.87 7.54
CA GLU A 92 -11.64 -2.80 7.50
C GLU A 92 -11.44 -3.38 6.09
N ILE A 93 -12.53 -3.83 5.45
CA ILE A 93 -12.51 -4.34 4.08
C ILE A 93 -12.04 -3.27 3.09
N ALA A 94 -12.53 -2.03 3.22
CA ALA A 94 -12.15 -0.92 2.37
C ALA A 94 -10.67 -0.53 2.56
N ALA A 95 -10.17 -0.59 3.79
CA ALA A 95 -8.78 -0.35 4.13
C ALA A 95 -7.86 -1.45 3.56
N ASP A 96 -8.23 -2.72 3.71
CA ASP A 96 -7.44 -3.85 3.16
C ASP A 96 -7.34 -3.77 1.63
N LYS A 97 -8.40 -3.41 0.95
CA LYS A 97 -8.40 -3.17 -0.50
C LYS A 97 -7.40 -2.07 -0.91
N GLU A 98 -7.26 -1.02 -0.11
CA GLU A 98 -6.29 0.06 -0.37
C GLU A 98 -4.85 -0.41 -0.13
N LEU A 99 -4.63 -1.28 0.85
CA LEU A 99 -3.33 -1.91 1.11
C LEU A 99 -2.91 -2.88 0.00
N GLY A 100 -3.87 -3.44 -0.73
CA GLY A 100 -3.65 -4.46 -1.75
C GLY A 100 -2.62 -4.07 -2.81
N GLN A 101 -2.56 -2.80 -3.23
CA GLN A 101 -1.57 -2.33 -4.19
C GLN A 101 -0.14 -2.38 -3.63
N SER A 102 0.06 -1.95 -2.38
CA SER A 102 1.36 -2.02 -1.72
C SER A 102 1.76 -3.48 -1.45
N LYS A 103 0.81 -4.33 -0.99
CA LYS A 103 1.02 -5.78 -0.81
C LYS A 103 1.47 -6.45 -2.11
N LEU A 104 0.89 -6.04 -3.24
CA LEU A 104 1.24 -6.56 -4.56
C LEU A 104 2.70 -6.24 -4.93
N LEU A 105 3.13 -4.97 -4.76
CA LEU A 105 4.49 -4.54 -5.10
C LEU A 105 5.55 -5.23 -4.23
N VAL A 106 5.28 -5.45 -2.94
CA VAL A 106 6.18 -6.19 -2.04
C VAL A 106 6.48 -7.58 -2.57
N LYS A 107 5.47 -8.26 -3.14
CA LYS A 107 5.61 -9.63 -3.62
C LYS A 107 6.14 -9.68 -5.06
N ILE A 108 5.54 -8.92 -5.96
CA ILE A 108 5.82 -9.00 -7.41
C ILE A 108 7.20 -8.42 -7.74
N GLY A 109 7.65 -7.34 -7.08
CA GLY A 109 8.94 -6.73 -7.36
C GLY A 109 10.10 -7.72 -7.28
N PRO A 110 10.35 -8.36 -6.12
CA PRO A 110 11.41 -9.36 -5.98
C PRO A 110 11.21 -10.59 -6.87
N MET A 111 9.96 -11.03 -7.14
CA MET A 111 9.69 -12.16 -8.03
C MET A 111 10.13 -11.88 -9.46
N LEU A 112 9.77 -10.71 -10.01
CA LEU A 112 10.23 -10.29 -11.34
C LEU A 112 11.75 -10.10 -11.38
N GLY A 113 12.33 -9.49 -10.33
CA GLY A 113 13.79 -9.38 -10.22
C GLY A 113 14.50 -10.74 -10.25
N LEU A 114 13.95 -11.75 -9.58
CA LEU A 114 14.49 -13.10 -9.59
C LEU A 114 14.34 -13.76 -10.99
N MET A 115 13.18 -13.60 -11.65
CA MET A 115 12.99 -14.07 -13.02
C MET A 115 13.99 -13.43 -13.96
N GLY A 116 14.20 -12.12 -13.85
CA GLY A 116 15.16 -11.36 -14.63
C GLY A 116 16.64 -11.76 -14.39
N THR A 117 16.96 -12.49 -13.32
CA THR A 117 18.29 -13.13 -13.18
C THR A 117 18.35 -14.51 -13.77
N LEU A 118 17.36 -15.34 -13.54
CA LEU A 118 17.38 -16.75 -13.97
C LEU A 118 17.33 -16.88 -15.49
N ILE A 119 16.57 -16.02 -16.16
CA ILE A 119 16.41 -16.09 -17.62
C ILE A 119 17.72 -15.84 -18.37
N PRO A 120 18.50 -14.76 -18.14
CA PRO A 120 19.74 -14.52 -18.87
C PRO A 120 20.91 -15.39 -18.39
N MET A 121 20.80 -16.06 -17.24
CA MET A 121 21.86 -16.97 -16.77
C MET A 121 22.12 -18.16 -17.72
N GLY A 122 21.07 -18.69 -18.36
CA GLY A 122 21.23 -19.75 -19.35
C GLY A 122 22.15 -19.34 -20.50
N PRO A 123 21.83 -18.28 -21.26
CA PRO A 123 22.70 -17.73 -22.29
C PRO A 123 24.10 -17.34 -21.79
N ALA A 124 24.22 -16.80 -20.56
CA ALA A 124 25.52 -16.47 -19.98
C ALA A 124 26.43 -17.72 -19.82
N LEU A 125 25.86 -18.83 -19.34
CA LEU A 125 26.58 -20.10 -19.21
C LEU A 125 26.99 -20.69 -20.57
N VAL A 126 26.14 -20.56 -21.60
CA VAL A 126 26.50 -20.96 -22.97
C VAL A 126 27.65 -20.10 -23.49
N GLY A 127 27.62 -18.78 -23.30
CA GLY A 127 28.72 -17.89 -23.66
C GLY A 127 30.04 -18.29 -22.98
N LEU A 128 29.97 -18.62 -21.70
CA LEU A 128 31.15 -19.13 -20.96
C LEU A 128 31.69 -20.45 -21.56
N ALA A 129 30.79 -21.40 -21.86
CA ALA A 129 31.18 -22.70 -22.42
C ALA A 129 31.81 -22.61 -23.82
N THR A 130 31.41 -21.62 -24.63
CA THR A 130 31.91 -21.35 -25.96
C THR A 130 33.10 -20.39 -26.02
N GLY A 131 33.50 -19.84 -24.87
CA GLY A 131 34.57 -18.83 -24.79
C GLY A 131 34.12 -17.41 -25.23
N ASP A 132 32.84 -17.19 -25.44
CA ASP A 132 32.28 -15.87 -25.75
C ASP A 132 32.03 -15.07 -24.46
N ILE A 133 33.12 -14.51 -23.94
CA ILE A 133 33.12 -13.71 -22.71
C ILE A 133 32.24 -12.44 -22.85
N GLY A 134 32.15 -11.87 -24.06
CA GLY A 134 31.32 -10.70 -24.33
C GLY A 134 29.83 -10.98 -24.12
N SER A 135 29.34 -12.06 -24.70
CA SER A 135 27.94 -12.50 -24.52
C SER A 135 27.64 -12.86 -23.06
N MET A 136 28.55 -13.56 -22.40
CA MET A 136 28.43 -13.86 -20.97
C MET A 136 28.30 -12.59 -20.13
N ALA A 137 29.22 -11.62 -20.30
CA ALA A 137 29.21 -10.37 -19.52
C ALA A 137 27.93 -9.55 -19.73
N TYR A 138 27.45 -9.47 -20.99
CA TYR A 138 26.19 -8.76 -21.30
C TYR A 138 24.99 -9.39 -20.59
N ASN A 139 24.84 -10.71 -20.65
CA ASN A 139 23.73 -11.40 -19.99
C ASN A 139 23.79 -11.27 -18.46
N MET A 140 24.97 -11.31 -17.87
CA MET A 140 25.15 -11.06 -16.44
C MET A 140 24.79 -9.63 -16.05
N GLN A 141 25.17 -8.63 -16.87
CA GLN A 141 24.76 -7.24 -16.65
C GLN A 141 23.24 -7.07 -16.61
N VAL A 142 22.54 -7.69 -17.56
CA VAL A 142 21.06 -7.67 -17.60
C VAL A 142 20.48 -8.31 -16.33
N ALA A 143 21.01 -9.47 -15.91
CA ALA A 143 20.59 -10.17 -14.72
C ALA A 143 20.72 -9.29 -13.45
N PHE A 144 21.83 -8.63 -13.27
CA PHE A 144 22.03 -7.74 -12.11
C PHE A 144 21.12 -6.52 -12.15
N ALA A 145 20.97 -5.89 -13.31
CA ALA A 145 20.09 -4.71 -13.46
C ALA A 145 18.64 -5.00 -13.10
N THR A 146 18.09 -6.11 -13.59
CA THR A 146 16.70 -6.51 -13.31
C THR A 146 16.47 -6.83 -11.84
N THR A 147 17.44 -7.46 -11.17
CA THR A 147 17.38 -7.73 -9.73
C THR A 147 17.31 -6.45 -8.92
N VAL A 148 18.21 -5.49 -9.22
CA VAL A 148 18.25 -4.20 -8.50
C VAL A 148 16.90 -3.48 -8.63
N VAL A 149 16.34 -3.42 -9.84
CA VAL A 149 15.04 -2.78 -10.08
C VAL A 149 13.92 -3.53 -9.32
N GLY A 150 13.91 -4.86 -9.35
CA GLY A 150 12.93 -5.67 -8.62
C GLY A 150 12.95 -5.44 -7.11
N ILE A 151 14.17 -5.35 -6.52
CA ILE A 151 14.34 -5.05 -5.10
C ILE A 151 13.85 -3.64 -4.76
N VAL A 152 14.13 -2.64 -5.60
CA VAL A 152 13.65 -1.27 -5.40
C VAL A 152 12.13 -1.22 -5.42
N ILE A 153 11.47 -1.90 -6.37
CA ILE A 153 9.99 -2.01 -6.41
C ILE A 153 9.46 -2.60 -5.09
N GLY A 154 10.06 -3.70 -4.64
CA GLY A 154 9.67 -4.37 -3.39
C GLY A 154 9.87 -3.49 -2.17
N ALA A 155 10.98 -2.76 -2.07
CA ALA A 155 11.29 -1.85 -0.98
C ALA A 155 10.30 -0.69 -0.91
N ILE A 156 9.94 -0.09 -2.04
CA ILE A 156 8.92 0.95 -2.13
C ILE A 156 7.57 0.42 -1.64
N GLY A 157 7.17 -0.76 -2.13
CA GLY A 157 5.96 -1.44 -1.69
C GLY A 157 5.95 -1.67 -0.19
N PHE A 158 7.06 -2.15 0.37
CA PHE A 158 7.19 -2.45 1.79
C PHE A 158 7.06 -1.21 2.68
N ILE A 159 7.81 -0.14 2.38
CA ILE A 159 7.78 1.10 3.17
C ILE A 159 6.36 1.70 3.15
N THR A 160 5.75 1.79 1.98
CA THR A 160 4.39 2.33 1.85
C THR A 160 3.34 1.46 2.53
N LEU A 161 3.50 0.13 2.50
CA LEU A 161 2.63 -0.81 3.19
C LEU A 161 2.70 -0.63 4.70
N GLN A 162 3.90 -0.58 5.28
CA GLN A 162 4.11 -0.42 6.72
C GLN A 162 3.47 0.86 7.27
N VAL A 163 3.66 1.98 6.57
CA VAL A 163 3.06 3.25 7.02
C VAL A 163 1.54 3.23 6.89
N LYS A 164 1.01 2.72 5.77
CA LYS A 164 -0.45 2.62 5.58
C LYS A 164 -1.11 1.69 6.60
N GLN A 165 -0.47 0.56 6.96
CA GLN A 165 -0.99 -0.34 7.99
C GLN A 165 -1.10 0.34 9.34
N ARG A 166 -0.11 1.16 9.73
CA ARG A 166 -0.21 1.96 10.97
C ARG A 166 -1.38 2.94 10.93
N TRP A 167 -1.58 3.61 9.79
CA TRP A 167 -2.72 4.51 9.64
C TRP A 167 -4.06 3.81 9.76
N VAL A 168 -4.18 2.62 9.18
CA VAL A 168 -5.40 1.82 9.29
C VAL A 168 -5.65 1.39 10.74
N ALA A 169 -4.60 0.99 11.46
CA ALA A 169 -4.70 0.63 12.87
C ALA A 169 -5.13 1.83 13.74
N ASP A 170 -4.55 3.01 13.51
CA ASP A 170 -4.94 4.23 14.21
C ASP A 170 -6.41 4.62 13.92
N ASP A 171 -6.82 4.53 12.66
CA ASP A 171 -8.20 4.83 12.25
C ASP A 171 -9.20 3.84 12.85
N MET A 172 -8.87 2.53 12.88
CA MET A 172 -9.70 1.50 13.52
C MET A 172 -9.89 1.76 15.00
N ASN A 173 -8.80 2.08 15.71
CA ASN A 173 -8.87 2.41 17.14
C ASN A 173 -9.81 3.60 17.42
N ILE A 174 -9.78 4.62 16.58
CA ILE A 174 -10.70 5.77 16.69
C ILE A 174 -12.15 5.35 16.44
N LEU A 175 -12.40 4.56 15.39
CA LEU A 175 -13.75 4.11 15.03
C LEU A 175 -14.34 3.20 16.10
N GLU A 176 -13.56 2.23 16.60
CA GLU A 176 -13.95 1.32 17.68
C GLU A 176 -14.31 2.09 18.95
N TYR A 177 -13.45 3.03 19.37
CA TYR A 177 -13.72 3.88 20.53
C TYR A 177 -15.04 4.66 20.39
N VAL A 178 -15.29 5.26 19.22
CA VAL A 178 -16.53 6.00 18.95
C VAL A 178 -17.73 5.08 19.02
N VAL A 179 -17.69 3.91 18.39
CA VAL A 179 -18.79 2.94 18.39
C VAL A 179 -19.07 2.40 19.79
N GLU A 180 -18.03 2.05 20.55
CA GLU A 180 -18.17 1.53 21.91
C GLU A 180 -18.78 2.58 22.84
N SER A 181 -18.29 3.82 22.79
CA SER A 181 -18.81 4.93 23.58
C SER A 181 -20.29 5.27 23.27
N LEU A 182 -20.73 5.07 22.04
CA LEU A 182 -22.14 5.22 21.65
C LEU A 182 -22.99 4.04 22.12
N ASN A 183 -22.42 2.83 22.17
CA ASN A 183 -23.11 1.62 22.63
C ASN A 183 -23.28 1.58 24.17
N GLU A 184 -22.38 2.19 24.93
CA GLU A 184 -22.45 2.26 26.41
C GLU A 184 -23.55 3.22 26.91
N LYS A 185 -24.00 4.14 26.07
CA LYS A 185 -25.03 5.14 26.43
C LYS A 185 -26.46 4.70 26.14
N GLU A 186 -26.63 3.58 25.42
CA GLU A 186 -27.92 2.93 25.16
C GLU A 186 -28.29 1.95 26.27
#